data_4a2575c55727898ffb1a67172d3aaf13
#
_entry.id   4a2575c55727898ffb1a67172d3aaf13
#
_cell.length_a   1.000
_cell.length_b   1.000
_cell.length_c   1.000
_cell.angle_alpha   90.00
_cell.angle_beta   90.00
_cell.angle_gamma   90.00
#
_symmetry.space_group_name_H-M   'P 1'
#
loop_
_entity.id
_entity.type
_entity.pdbx_description
1 polymer ?
#
loop_
_entity_poly.entity_id
_entity_poly.type
_entity_poly.pdbx_seq_one_letter_code
_entity_poly.pdbx_strand_id
1 'polypeptide(L)'
;MYSNDKHYDYLIVGSGLFGATFAYMAHRQGKSCLVIDKRPHTGGNIHCRKVEGINVHEYGAHIFHTSDRKVWEFVNSLVPFNRYTNSPVAKAPDGRLYNLPFNMNTFYAMWGVETPAQAQAKLDEQRREAIAGMEAEGVTEPRNLEEQALRLVGRDIYEQLIKGYTEKQWGRSCTQLPAFIIRRLPLRMTFDLSLIHI
;
A
#
# COMPACT_ATOMS: atom_id res chain seq x y z
N MET A 1 -42.69 -0.45 30.48
CA MET A 1 -42.79 -0.07 29.06
C MET A 1 -41.78 1.05 28.84
N TYR A 2 -40.61 0.76 28.31
CA TYR A 2 -39.67 1.80 27.91
C TYR A 2 -39.98 2.13 26.44
N SER A 3 -40.83 3.15 26.19
CA SER A 3 -40.92 3.72 24.85
C SER A 3 -39.71 4.65 24.68
N ASN A 4 -38.65 4.10 24.14
CA ASN A 4 -37.49 4.89 23.77
C ASN A 4 -37.64 5.24 22.29
N ASP A 5 -38.64 6.07 21.98
CA ASP A 5 -38.91 6.59 20.63
C ASP A 5 -37.83 7.61 20.22
N LYS A 6 -36.54 7.19 20.31
CA LYS A 6 -35.44 7.98 19.75
C LYS A 6 -35.51 7.85 18.24
N HIS A 7 -35.89 8.92 17.58
CA HIS A 7 -35.82 9.04 16.14
C HIS A 7 -34.41 9.53 15.75
N TYR A 8 -33.84 8.89 14.75
CA TYR A 8 -32.56 9.30 14.15
C TYR A 8 -32.78 9.63 12.68
N ASP A 9 -32.10 10.68 12.19
CA ASP A 9 -32.12 11.05 10.76
C ASP A 9 -31.40 10.01 9.90
N TYR A 10 -30.32 9.42 10.45
CA TYR A 10 -29.52 8.44 9.74
C TYR A 10 -29.16 7.23 10.60
N LEU A 11 -29.25 6.04 10.00
CA LEU A 11 -28.63 4.81 10.48
C LEU A 11 -27.38 4.54 9.66
N ILE A 12 -26.22 4.51 10.33
CA ILE A 12 -24.90 4.29 9.71
C ILE A 12 -24.39 2.92 10.14
N VAL A 13 -24.16 2.04 9.17
CA VAL A 13 -23.61 0.71 9.42
C VAL A 13 -22.10 0.72 9.16
N GLY A 14 -21.34 0.55 10.23
CA GLY A 14 -19.89 0.61 10.24
C GLY A 14 -19.34 1.92 10.80
N SER A 15 -18.51 1.81 11.84
CA SER A 15 -17.83 2.92 12.51
C SER A 15 -16.38 3.13 12.04
N GLY A 16 -16.05 2.65 10.82
CA GLY A 16 -14.80 2.94 10.16
C GLY A 16 -14.70 4.39 9.71
N LEU A 17 -13.60 4.75 9.04
CA LEU A 17 -13.32 6.14 8.66
C LEU A 17 -14.45 6.78 7.85
N PHE A 18 -15.05 6.04 6.90
CA PHE A 18 -16.16 6.54 6.09
C PHE A 18 -17.41 6.85 6.95
N GLY A 19 -17.86 5.89 7.75
CA GLY A 19 -19.07 6.08 8.59
C GLY A 19 -18.89 7.17 9.64
N ALA A 20 -17.70 7.22 10.26
CA ALA A 20 -17.36 8.27 11.22
C ALA A 20 -17.34 9.67 10.58
N THR A 21 -16.77 9.80 9.38
CA THR A 21 -16.75 11.08 8.64
C THR A 21 -18.16 11.50 8.25
N PHE A 22 -18.98 10.57 7.75
CA PHE A 22 -20.37 10.86 7.42
C PHE A 22 -21.15 11.34 8.65
N ALA A 23 -21.04 10.61 9.78
CA ALA A 23 -21.70 10.98 11.03
C ALA A 23 -21.28 12.37 11.51
N TYR A 24 -19.98 12.67 11.46
CA TYR A 24 -19.44 13.99 11.81
C TYR A 24 -20.02 15.11 10.93
N MET A 25 -20.03 14.91 9.61
CA MET A 25 -20.56 15.91 8.66
C MET A 25 -22.07 16.11 8.82
N ALA A 26 -22.83 15.03 9.03
CA ALA A 26 -24.26 15.09 9.29
C ALA A 26 -24.56 15.82 10.61
N HIS A 27 -23.83 15.51 11.67
CA HIS A 27 -23.98 16.18 12.96
C HIS A 27 -23.72 17.69 12.86
N ARG A 28 -22.73 18.11 12.09
CA ARG A 28 -22.46 19.55 11.84
C ARG A 28 -23.62 20.26 11.12
N GLN A 29 -24.50 19.51 10.47
CA GLN A 29 -25.73 20.00 9.83
C GLN A 29 -26.97 19.84 10.74
N GLY A 30 -26.78 19.56 12.02
CA GLY A 30 -27.86 19.38 12.99
C GLY A 30 -28.63 18.08 12.87
N LYS A 31 -28.05 17.07 12.14
CA LYS A 31 -28.67 15.75 11.96
C LYS A 31 -28.27 14.78 13.07
N SER A 32 -29.20 13.95 13.48
CA SER A 32 -28.97 12.87 14.45
C SER A 32 -28.61 11.57 13.74
N CYS A 33 -27.57 10.89 14.26
CA CYS A 33 -27.08 9.63 13.67
C CYS A 33 -27.03 8.52 14.71
N LEU A 34 -27.48 7.32 14.32
CA LEU A 34 -27.20 6.06 15.02
C LEU A 34 -26.12 5.31 14.24
N VAL A 35 -24.98 5.10 14.87
CA VAL A 35 -23.88 4.32 14.26
C VAL A 35 -23.83 2.95 14.91
N ILE A 36 -23.89 1.89 14.10
CA ILE A 36 -23.74 0.50 14.55
C ILE A 36 -22.54 -0.16 13.90
N ASP A 37 -21.81 -0.99 14.63
CA ASP A 37 -20.68 -1.75 14.10
C ASP A 37 -20.70 -3.18 14.66
N LYS A 38 -20.20 -4.13 13.87
CA LYS A 38 -20.04 -5.52 14.32
C LYS A 38 -18.87 -5.72 15.28
N ARG A 39 -17.89 -4.81 15.26
CA ARG A 39 -16.70 -4.85 16.12
C ARG A 39 -16.98 -4.14 17.44
N PRO A 40 -16.33 -4.53 18.55
CA PRO A 40 -16.52 -3.90 19.85
C PRO A 40 -15.76 -2.56 19.99
N HIS A 41 -15.21 -2.05 18.92
CA HIS A 41 -14.43 -0.80 18.89
C HIS A 41 -14.78 0.02 17.63
N THR A 42 -14.52 1.31 17.68
CA THR A 42 -14.60 2.24 16.54
C THR A 42 -13.31 2.24 15.72
N GLY A 43 -13.34 2.92 14.55
CA GLY A 43 -12.18 3.11 13.69
C GLY A 43 -12.06 2.07 12.56
N GLY A 44 -12.82 0.96 12.61
CA GLY A 44 -12.75 -0.06 11.55
C GLY A 44 -11.32 -0.58 11.35
N ASN A 45 -10.83 -0.57 10.12
CA ASN A 45 -9.48 -1.08 9.82
C ASN A 45 -8.33 -0.16 10.27
N ILE A 46 -8.60 1.11 10.59
CA ILE A 46 -7.58 2.02 11.14
C ILE A 46 -7.48 1.94 12.66
N HIS A 47 -8.25 1.07 13.29
CA HIS A 47 -8.20 0.89 14.75
C HIS A 47 -6.80 0.48 15.19
N CYS A 48 -6.30 1.20 16.20
CA CYS A 48 -5.04 0.92 16.85
C CYS A 48 -5.26 0.84 18.36
N ARG A 49 -4.54 -0.04 19.02
CA ARG A 49 -4.49 -0.08 20.49
C ARG A 49 -3.06 0.13 20.99
N LYS A 50 -2.94 0.64 22.20
CA LYS A 50 -1.64 0.72 22.87
C LYS A 50 -1.36 -0.54 23.67
N VAL A 51 -0.20 -1.15 23.42
CA VAL A 51 0.32 -2.29 24.18
C VAL A 51 1.72 -1.93 24.62
N GLU A 52 1.96 -1.86 25.92
CA GLU A 52 3.26 -1.50 26.51
C GLU A 52 3.87 -0.21 25.94
N GLY A 53 2.99 0.78 25.67
CA GLY A 53 3.39 2.07 25.10
C GLY A 53 3.54 2.09 23.56
N ILE A 54 3.43 0.94 22.89
CA ILE A 54 3.55 0.80 21.44
C ILE A 54 2.16 0.89 20.79
N ASN A 55 2.05 1.63 19.71
CA ASN A 55 0.82 1.67 18.90
C ASN A 55 0.78 0.43 17.99
N VAL A 56 -0.17 -0.46 18.24
CA VAL A 56 -0.37 -1.68 17.46
C VAL A 56 -1.50 -1.48 16.47
N HIS A 57 -1.19 -1.59 15.18
CA HIS A 57 -2.16 -1.59 14.09
C HIS A 57 -2.75 -2.99 13.92
N GLU A 58 -3.95 -3.25 14.45
CA GLU A 58 -4.53 -4.60 14.49
C GLU A 58 -4.91 -5.17 13.13
N TYR A 59 -5.21 -4.29 12.16
CA TYR A 59 -5.69 -4.67 10.83
C TYR A 59 -4.71 -4.29 9.70
N GLY A 60 -3.43 -4.19 10.04
CA GLY A 60 -2.38 -3.75 9.13
C GLY A 60 -2.08 -2.25 9.23
N ALA A 61 -0.93 -1.85 8.72
CA ALA A 61 -0.50 -0.45 8.74
C ALA A 61 -1.34 0.39 7.78
N HIS A 62 -1.98 1.42 8.32
CA HIS A 62 -2.72 2.41 7.56
C HIS A 62 -2.05 3.77 7.73
N ILE A 63 -1.42 4.24 6.67
CA ILE A 63 -0.70 5.51 6.64
C ILE A 63 -1.55 6.49 5.82
N PHE A 64 -1.93 7.61 6.44
CA PHE A 64 -2.66 8.64 5.74
C PHE A 64 -1.74 9.42 4.81
N HIS A 65 -2.15 9.53 3.56
CA HIS A 65 -1.52 10.41 2.58
C HIS A 65 -2.57 10.92 1.60
N THR A 66 -2.40 12.13 1.10
CA THR A 66 -3.26 12.70 0.07
C THR A 66 -2.54 13.81 -0.68
N SER A 67 -2.84 13.98 -1.96
CA SER A 67 -2.46 15.14 -2.78
C SER A 67 -3.56 16.21 -2.80
N ASP A 68 -4.74 15.91 -2.26
CA ASP A 68 -5.85 16.86 -2.17
C ASP A 68 -5.71 17.74 -0.93
N ARG A 69 -5.47 19.02 -1.16
CA ARG A 69 -5.28 20.01 -0.09
C ARG A 69 -6.50 20.14 0.82
N LYS A 70 -7.72 20.05 0.28
CA LYS A 70 -8.94 20.15 1.08
C LYS A 70 -9.10 18.99 2.03
N VAL A 71 -8.79 17.77 1.55
CA VAL A 71 -8.77 16.56 2.39
C VAL A 71 -7.71 16.68 3.47
N TRP A 72 -6.52 17.15 3.13
CA TRP A 72 -5.43 17.38 4.09
C TRP A 72 -5.82 18.36 5.18
N GLU A 73 -6.34 19.54 4.81
CA GLU A 73 -6.78 20.58 5.75
C GLU A 73 -7.92 20.06 6.65
N PHE A 74 -8.91 19.37 6.07
CA PHE A 74 -10.01 18.78 6.82
C PHE A 74 -9.53 17.80 7.89
N VAL A 75 -8.70 16.85 7.51
CA VAL A 75 -8.24 15.80 8.45
C VAL A 75 -7.34 16.40 9.53
N ASN A 76 -6.43 17.34 9.19
CA ASN A 76 -5.58 18.01 10.15
C ASN A 76 -6.36 18.98 11.09
N SER A 77 -7.56 19.43 10.69
CA SER A 77 -8.43 20.19 11.59
C SER A 77 -9.04 19.33 12.72
N LEU A 78 -9.05 18.02 12.55
CA LEU A 78 -9.59 17.07 13.52
C LEU A 78 -8.51 16.49 14.44
N VAL A 79 -7.35 16.15 13.87
CA VAL A 79 -6.23 15.52 14.59
C VAL A 79 -4.89 15.90 13.97
N PRO A 80 -3.87 16.26 14.78
CA PRO A 80 -2.54 16.51 14.25
C PRO A 80 -1.84 15.19 13.90
N PHE A 81 -1.13 15.17 12.76
CA PHE A 81 -0.29 14.06 12.35
C PHE A 81 1.16 14.24 12.79
N ASN A 82 1.84 13.14 13.08
CA ASN A 82 3.22 13.14 13.59
C ASN A 82 4.29 13.17 12.50
N ARG A 83 3.92 13.34 11.22
CA ARG A 83 4.81 13.32 10.05
C ARG A 83 5.67 12.04 9.97
N TYR A 84 5.08 10.91 10.30
CA TYR A 84 5.77 9.63 10.25
C TYR A 84 6.28 9.33 8.83
N THR A 85 7.58 9.06 8.72
CA THR A 85 8.19 8.61 7.46
C THR A 85 8.16 7.09 7.42
N ASN A 86 7.40 6.54 6.48
CA ASN A 86 7.35 5.09 6.28
C ASN A 86 8.51 4.62 5.42
N SER A 87 9.41 3.84 6.01
CA SER A 87 10.59 3.25 5.35
C SER A 87 10.59 1.74 5.55
N PRO A 88 9.75 0.99 4.84
CA PRO A 88 9.65 -0.44 5.03
C PRO A 88 10.90 -1.17 4.54
N VAL A 89 11.18 -2.30 5.18
CA VAL A 89 12.26 -3.22 4.82
C VAL A 89 11.66 -4.58 4.50
N ALA A 90 12.01 -5.14 3.35
CA ALA A 90 11.66 -6.50 2.98
C ALA A 90 12.80 -7.46 3.33
N LYS A 91 12.45 -8.62 3.88
CA LYS A 91 13.38 -9.74 4.04
C LYS A 91 13.12 -10.74 2.93
N ALA A 92 14.12 -10.95 2.08
CA ALA A 92 14.06 -11.92 1.00
C ALA A 92 14.19 -13.38 1.52
N PRO A 93 13.84 -14.40 0.70
CA PRO A 93 13.93 -15.80 1.08
C PRO A 93 15.33 -16.24 1.50
N ASP A 94 16.37 -15.65 0.95
CA ASP A 94 17.78 -15.91 1.28
C ASP A 94 18.25 -15.18 2.58
N GLY A 95 17.35 -14.44 3.24
CA GLY A 95 17.61 -13.72 4.47
C GLY A 95 18.15 -12.31 4.28
N ARG A 96 18.49 -11.87 3.07
CA ARG A 96 18.93 -10.50 2.79
C ARG A 96 17.80 -9.50 3.02
N LEU A 97 18.19 -8.29 3.41
CA LEU A 97 17.27 -7.19 3.68
C LEU A 97 17.35 -6.14 2.57
N TYR A 98 16.20 -5.70 2.11
CA TYR A 98 16.07 -4.71 1.04
C TYR A 98 15.15 -3.58 1.47
N ASN A 99 15.54 -2.35 1.14
CA ASN A 99 14.69 -1.18 1.37
C ASN A 99 13.55 -1.10 0.35
N LEU A 100 12.40 -0.62 0.80
CA LEU A 100 11.25 -0.31 -0.04
C LEU A 100 10.86 1.17 0.12
N PRO A 101 10.35 1.83 -0.93
CA PRO A 101 10.18 1.36 -2.31
C PRO A 101 11.50 0.98 -2.96
N PHE A 102 11.46 0.33 -4.13
CA PHE A 102 12.67 -0.02 -4.87
C PHE A 102 13.44 1.25 -5.21
N ASN A 103 14.59 1.44 -4.59
CA ASN A 103 15.43 2.62 -4.70
C ASN A 103 16.91 2.24 -4.81
N MET A 104 17.80 3.21 -4.87
CA MET A 104 19.24 2.95 -5.01
C MET A 104 19.81 2.06 -3.91
N ASN A 105 19.27 2.12 -2.66
CA ASN A 105 19.71 1.19 -1.61
C ASN A 105 19.30 -0.26 -1.92
N THR A 106 18.13 -0.45 -2.51
CA THR A 106 17.66 -1.77 -2.97
C THR A 106 18.58 -2.30 -4.07
N PHE A 107 18.90 -1.47 -5.06
CA PHE A 107 19.72 -1.84 -6.21
C PHE A 107 21.18 -2.08 -5.81
N TYR A 108 21.72 -1.28 -4.90
CA TYR A 108 23.03 -1.51 -4.32
C TYR A 108 23.10 -2.87 -3.60
N ALA A 109 22.13 -3.13 -2.72
CA ALA A 109 22.08 -4.39 -1.97
C ALA A 109 21.89 -5.62 -2.87
N MET A 110 21.19 -5.47 -4.01
CA MET A 110 20.89 -6.57 -4.93
C MET A 110 22.02 -6.81 -5.94
N TRP A 111 22.58 -5.74 -6.51
CA TRP A 111 23.47 -5.79 -7.67
C TRP A 111 24.85 -5.16 -7.44
N GLY A 112 25.07 -4.51 -6.29
CA GLY A 112 26.33 -3.79 -6.02
C GLY A 112 26.53 -2.50 -6.83
N VAL A 113 25.44 -1.98 -7.45
CA VAL A 113 25.50 -0.77 -8.28
C VAL A 113 25.50 0.49 -7.41
N GLU A 114 26.37 1.44 -7.71
CA GLU A 114 26.59 2.64 -6.90
C GLU A 114 25.97 3.90 -7.49
N THR A 115 25.65 3.88 -8.78
CA THR A 115 25.13 5.06 -9.47
C THR A 115 23.78 4.79 -10.13
N PRO A 116 22.92 5.82 -10.29
CA PRO A 116 21.67 5.71 -11.02
C PRO A 116 21.83 5.14 -12.44
N ALA A 117 22.90 5.51 -13.13
CA ALA A 117 23.17 5.02 -14.49
C ALA A 117 23.46 3.52 -14.51
N GLN A 118 24.23 3.00 -13.54
CA GLN A 118 24.48 1.56 -13.41
C GLN A 118 23.18 0.80 -13.07
N ALA A 119 22.38 1.32 -12.15
CA ALA A 119 21.09 0.72 -11.78
C ALA A 119 20.13 0.68 -12.97
N GLN A 120 20.04 1.77 -13.73
CA GLN A 120 19.22 1.84 -14.94
C GLN A 120 19.69 0.84 -16.00
N ALA A 121 21.00 0.77 -16.25
CA ALA A 121 21.54 -0.18 -17.20
C ALA A 121 21.21 -1.64 -16.84
N LYS A 122 21.30 -2.00 -15.55
CA LYS A 122 20.96 -3.33 -15.05
C LYS A 122 19.46 -3.64 -15.17
N LEU A 123 18.61 -2.68 -14.86
CA LEU A 123 17.16 -2.80 -15.07
C LEU A 123 16.81 -3.01 -16.54
N ASP A 124 17.43 -2.22 -17.42
CA ASP A 124 17.15 -2.30 -18.86
C ASP A 124 17.69 -3.59 -19.50
N GLU A 125 18.79 -4.13 -19.00
CA GLU A 125 19.28 -5.45 -19.36
C GLU A 125 18.21 -6.52 -19.06
N GLN A 126 17.76 -6.62 -17.81
CA GLN A 126 16.80 -7.63 -17.38
C GLN A 126 15.42 -7.46 -18.02
N ARG A 127 14.99 -6.24 -18.25
CA ARG A 127 13.74 -5.95 -18.97
C ARG A 127 13.81 -6.44 -20.42
N ARG A 128 14.93 -6.17 -21.10
CA ARG A 128 15.13 -6.65 -22.49
C ARG A 128 15.12 -8.18 -22.56
N GLU A 129 15.77 -8.85 -21.63
CA GLU A 129 15.74 -10.31 -21.55
C GLU A 129 14.32 -10.85 -21.37
N ALA A 130 13.53 -10.23 -20.45
CA ALA A 130 12.16 -10.62 -20.21
C ALA A 130 11.27 -10.38 -21.44
N ILE A 131 11.42 -9.24 -22.10
CA ILE A 131 10.66 -8.91 -23.32
C ILE A 131 11.01 -9.89 -24.44
N ALA A 132 12.30 -10.13 -24.68
CA ALA A 132 12.75 -11.07 -25.71
C ALA A 132 12.22 -12.49 -25.46
N GLY A 133 12.19 -12.94 -24.20
CA GLY A 133 11.58 -14.21 -23.83
C GLY A 133 10.08 -14.28 -24.16
N MET A 134 9.33 -13.24 -23.83
CA MET A 134 7.90 -13.13 -24.16
C MET A 134 7.65 -13.09 -25.68
N GLU A 135 8.44 -12.34 -26.42
CA GLU A 135 8.33 -12.23 -27.88
C GLU A 135 8.64 -13.59 -28.57
N ALA A 136 9.61 -14.35 -28.05
CA ALA A 136 9.91 -15.68 -28.55
C ALA A 136 8.74 -16.68 -28.37
N GLU A 137 7.88 -16.43 -27.36
CA GLU A 137 6.65 -17.18 -27.13
C GLU A 137 5.42 -16.57 -27.86
N GLY A 138 5.62 -15.54 -28.68
CA GLY A 138 4.54 -14.84 -29.39
C GLY A 138 3.70 -13.94 -28.50
N VAL A 139 4.18 -13.58 -27.31
CA VAL A 139 3.49 -12.71 -26.36
C VAL A 139 3.90 -11.25 -26.60
N THR A 140 3.02 -10.45 -27.13
CA THR A 140 3.24 -9.02 -27.39
C THR A 140 2.84 -8.13 -26.21
N GLU A 141 1.80 -8.54 -25.45
CA GLU A 141 1.35 -7.86 -24.25
C GLU A 141 1.26 -8.83 -23.06
N PRO A 142 1.66 -8.40 -21.85
CA PRO A 142 1.63 -9.26 -20.67
C PRO A 142 0.22 -9.81 -20.37
N ARG A 143 0.11 -11.12 -20.30
CA ARG A 143 -1.14 -11.86 -20.05
C ARG A 143 -1.50 -11.90 -18.57
N ASN A 144 -0.51 -11.81 -17.70
CA ASN A 144 -0.64 -12.00 -16.25
C ASN A 144 0.33 -11.09 -15.48
N LEU A 145 0.21 -11.12 -14.14
CA LEU A 145 1.01 -10.29 -13.25
C LEU A 145 2.50 -10.59 -13.33
N GLU A 146 2.88 -11.86 -13.47
CA GLU A 146 4.30 -12.25 -13.60
C GLU A 146 4.95 -11.61 -14.81
N GLU A 147 4.37 -11.78 -16.00
CA GLU A 147 4.87 -11.20 -17.23
C GLU A 147 4.95 -9.67 -17.17
N GLN A 148 3.93 -9.04 -16.56
CA GLN A 148 3.92 -7.60 -16.35
C GLN A 148 5.03 -7.15 -15.39
N ALA A 149 5.27 -7.87 -14.31
CA ALA A 149 6.33 -7.56 -13.35
C ALA A 149 7.72 -7.72 -13.99
N LEU A 150 7.96 -8.82 -14.69
CA LEU A 150 9.22 -9.06 -15.40
C LEU A 150 9.53 -7.95 -16.41
N ARG A 151 8.51 -7.50 -17.16
CA ARG A 151 8.63 -6.38 -18.10
C ARG A 151 8.93 -5.05 -17.41
N LEU A 152 8.41 -4.83 -16.18
CA LEU A 152 8.58 -3.58 -15.45
C LEU A 152 9.89 -3.49 -14.67
N VAL A 153 10.32 -4.57 -14.02
CA VAL A 153 11.42 -4.54 -13.04
C VAL A 153 12.48 -5.62 -13.25
N GLY A 154 12.28 -6.54 -14.19
CA GLY A 154 13.17 -7.66 -14.43
C GLY A 154 13.01 -8.79 -13.42
N ARG A 155 13.80 -9.85 -13.63
CA ARG A 155 13.69 -11.13 -12.91
C ARG A 155 14.08 -11.00 -11.43
N ASP A 156 15.20 -10.36 -11.12
CA ASP A 156 15.74 -10.35 -9.75
C ASP A 156 14.79 -9.67 -8.77
N ILE A 157 14.26 -8.48 -9.12
CA ILE A 157 13.30 -7.75 -8.28
C ILE A 157 11.99 -8.54 -8.19
N TYR A 158 11.53 -9.12 -9.30
CA TYR A 158 10.32 -9.93 -9.30
C TYR A 158 10.42 -11.11 -8.35
N GLU A 159 11.45 -11.93 -8.49
CA GLU A 159 11.59 -13.16 -7.70
C GLU A 159 11.86 -12.89 -6.22
N GLN A 160 12.71 -11.89 -5.92
CA GLN A 160 13.13 -11.61 -4.55
C GLN A 160 12.10 -10.80 -3.75
N LEU A 161 11.39 -9.87 -4.38
CA LEU A 161 10.63 -8.84 -3.65
C LEU A 161 9.15 -8.75 -4.01
N ILE A 162 8.71 -9.33 -5.14
CA ILE A 162 7.33 -9.20 -5.61
C ILE A 162 6.57 -10.51 -5.50
N LYS A 163 7.10 -11.57 -6.10
CA LYS A 163 6.43 -12.86 -6.24
C LYS A 163 5.88 -13.39 -4.92
N GLY A 164 6.77 -13.64 -3.95
CA GLY A 164 6.39 -14.26 -2.68
C GLY A 164 5.38 -13.43 -1.88
N TYR A 165 5.55 -12.11 -1.84
CA TYR A 165 4.59 -11.21 -1.21
C TYR A 165 3.24 -11.24 -1.90
N THR A 166 3.22 -11.13 -3.22
CA THR A 166 2.00 -11.09 -4.01
C THR A 166 1.22 -12.40 -3.90
N GLU A 167 1.88 -13.54 -4.06
CA GLU A 167 1.25 -14.85 -3.95
C GLU A 167 0.68 -15.11 -2.55
N LYS A 168 1.39 -14.68 -1.50
CA LYS A 168 0.88 -14.73 -0.12
C LYS A 168 -0.36 -13.88 0.08
N GLN A 169 -0.40 -12.66 -0.47
CA GLN A 169 -1.54 -11.75 -0.30
C GLN A 169 -2.78 -12.21 -1.06
N TRP A 170 -2.60 -12.75 -2.25
CA TRP A 170 -3.70 -13.15 -3.13
C TRP A 170 -4.10 -14.62 -3.00
N GLY A 171 -3.27 -15.45 -2.35
CA GLY A 171 -3.48 -16.91 -2.26
C GLY A 171 -3.47 -17.61 -3.61
N ARG A 172 -2.82 -17.02 -4.63
CA ARG A 172 -2.75 -17.50 -6.01
C ARG A 172 -1.39 -17.21 -6.61
N SER A 173 -0.97 -18.04 -7.58
CA SER A 173 0.24 -17.78 -8.37
C SER A 173 0.13 -16.46 -9.14
N CYS A 174 1.25 -15.75 -9.29
CA CYS A 174 1.33 -14.53 -10.11
C CYS A 174 0.93 -14.77 -11.57
N THR A 175 1.09 -15.98 -12.09
CA THR A 175 0.64 -16.38 -13.43
C THR A 175 -0.88 -16.45 -13.58
N GLN A 176 -1.62 -16.52 -12.47
CA GLN A 176 -3.09 -16.56 -12.44
C GLN A 176 -3.72 -15.19 -12.12
N LEU A 177 -2.88 -14.20 -11.83
CA LEU A 177 -3.33 -12.86 -11.47
C LEU A 177 -3.29 -11.93 -12.69
N PRO A 178 -4.28 -11.04 -12.85
CA PRO A 178 -4.32 -10.11 -13.97
C PRO A 178 -3.13 -9.13 -13.98
N ALA A 179 -2.58 -8.84 -15.16
CA ALA A 179 -1.45 -7.92 -15.34
C ALA A 179 -1.70 -6.51 -14.78
N PHE A 180 -2.95 -6.03 -14.77
CA PHE A 180 -3.27 -4.67 -14.33
C PHE A 180 -3.00 -4.42 -12.84
N ILE A 181 -2.91 -5.47 -12.01
CA ILE A 181 -2.65 -5.35 -10.57
C ILE A 181 -1.30 -4.66 -10.31
N ILE A 182 -0.31 -4.89 -11.17
CA ILE A 182 1.05 -4.36 -11.01
C ILE A 182 1.43 -3.36 -12.12
N ARG A 183 0.49 -2.62 -12.66
CA ARG A 183 0.77 -1.63 -13.72
C ARG A 183 1.75 -0.53 -13.32
N ARG A 184 1.86 -0.21 -12.04
CA ARG A 184 2.70 0.86 -11.52
C ARG A 184 3.51 0.35 -10.34
N LEU A 185 4.81 0.31 -10.52
CA LEU A 185 5.77 0.08 -9.45
C LEU A 185 6.65 1.32 -9.33
N PRO A 186 6.74 1.92 -8.14
CA PRO A 186 7.62 3.07 -7.94
C PRO A 186 9.08 2.59 -7.92
N LEU A 187 9.79 2.85 -9.00
CA LEU A 187 11.25 2.71 -9.09
C LEU A 187 11.87 4.09 -8.90
N ARG A 188 12.78 4.23 -7.97
CA ARG A 188 13.43 5.50 -7.66
C ARG A 188 14.94 5.39 -7.83
N MET A 189 15.50 6.22 -8.70
CA MET A 189 16.95 6.31 -8.92
C MET A 189 17.61 7.27 -7.90
N THR A 190 17.14 7.24 -6.65
CA THR A 190 17.63 8.03 -5.52
C THR A 190 17.85 7.16 -4.30
N PHE A 191 18.64 7.62 -3.34
CA PHE A 191 18.85 6.94 -2.06
C PHE A 191 17.80 7.31 -0.99
N ASP A 192 16.74 7.98 -1.38
CA ASP A 192 15.65 8.34 -0.47
C ASP A 192 14.89 7.09 0.01
N LEU A 193 14.84 6.92 1.32
CA LEU A 193 14.21 5.77 1.98
C LEU A 193 12.71 5.96 2.21
N SER A 194 12.17 7.16 2.05
CA SER A 194 10.76 7.39 2.33
C SER A 194 9.87 6.76 1.27
N LEU A 195 8.89 5.95 1.70
CA LEU A 195 7.86 5.40 0.79
C LEU A 195 6.88 6.50 0.37
N ILE A 196 6.59 7.42 1.28
CA ILE A 196 5.60 8.49 1.10
C ILE A 196 6.21 9.80 1.59
N HIS A 197 6.27 10.80 0.70
CA HIS A 197 6.51 12.19 1.06
C HIS A 197 5.16 12.88 1.25
N ILE A 198 4.95 13.37 2.42
CA ILE A 198 3.77 14.19 2.76
C ILE A 198 4.21 15.64 2.95
#